data_73a26979550ce2c89cc2c607b0930580
#
_entry.id   73a26979550ce2c89cc2c607b0930580
#
_cell.length_a   1.000
_cell.length_b   1.000
_cell.length_c   1.000
_cell.angle_alpha   90.00
_cell.angle_beta   90.00
_cell.angle_gamma   90.00
#
_symmetry.space_group_name_H-M   'P 1'
#
loop_
_entity.id
_entity.type
_entity.pdbx_description
1 polymer ?
#
loop_
_entity_poly.entity_id
_entity_poly.type
_entity_poly.pdbx_seq_one_letter_code
_entity_poly.pdbx_strand_id
1 'polypeptide(L)'
;MKFHSLTHCPPLLLILLQISSARAAELPQGGEELLKPALIKPYGSAGKFEITPVIGRSFREAQRIQLDQVADHPWDVGAQTSLPKGLANEDVGIVFFEARAHPFPGESADKATAEGTIFLQDNTPPDYAKAATLPFRCSAAWQTQYLPFKADRQIPAATAALSIQLGGKRQILEMGPIRVINYGNKLALKDLPRTAVTYAGREANAPWRQAALARIEAFRMAPLSLRILDSQKRPAVGAKIDVRQLRNAFGFGSAVTAQWIMDKTSDGDQYRKIVNECFSRVVFENDLKMEFWEQSLTNAPGSGWNWEQTQQAAAWLKQQNIPLRGHYLSWAPWEPWSEKLRATPEKIKERILTHIPRITAAVGDRVFEWDAINHLAGWDKNIDEATGVKFYSDIMQAARSATKHALWVNEDQVFRPGRQQEDYFKRIKLLIADGYKPDGIGNQGHFDSSFLPTPMEMLENSDRFAALIPLLQITEFDVDSGGDEELQADYLRDCLLVCYSHPAYTGFLNWGFWEGAHWKPTTALWRKDWSEKPAAKIWRSLVNETWATKATGKTSDQGEYGVTAHQGFYEISVEYAGKTQTFLAPLTKSSAPFIYTLKP
;
A
#
# COMPACT_ATOMS: atom_id res chain seq x y z
N MET A 1 8.83 -72.34 -9.04
CA MET A 1 7.40 -72.71 -8.95
C MET A 1 6.59 -71.57 -8.39
N LYS A 2 5.54 -71.19 -9.14
CA LYS A 2 4.41 -70.32 -8.79
C LYS A 2 4.67 -68.80 -8.76
N PHE A 3 4.33 -68.17 -9.84
CA PHE A 3 3.86 -66.80 -10.04
C PHE A 3 2.63 -66.48 -9.18
N HIS A 4 2.55 -65.26 -8.63
CA HIS A 4 1.29 -64.56 -8.46
C HIS A 4 1.50 -63.08 -8.66
N SER A 5 1.01 -62.58 -9.77
CA SER A 5 0.73 -61.20 -10.10
C SER A 5 -0.53 -60.76 -9.37
N LEU A 6 -0.56 -59.52 -8.87
CA LEU A 6 -1.79 -58.76 -8.70
C LEU A 6 -1.46 -57.27 -8.81
N THR A 7 -1.72 -56.75 -9.98
CA THR A 7 -1.87 -55.33 -10.31
C THR A 7 -3.11 -54.77 -9.61
N HIS A 8 -2.94 -53.77 -8.76
CA HIS A 8 -4.02 -52.88 -8.35
C HIS A 8 -3.68 -51.46 -8.80
N CYS A 9 -4.30 -51.05 -9.91
CA CYS A 9 -4.40 -49.66 -10.33
C CYS A 9 -5.54 -49.02 -9.55
N PRO A 10 -5.33 -47.89 -8.85
CA PRO A 10 -6.46 -47.14 -8.28
C PRO A 10 -7.21 -46.39 -9.39
N PRO A 11 -8.52 -46.22 -9.29
CA PRO A 11 -9.32 -45.55 -10.32
C PRO A 11 -8.97 -44.06 -10.33
N LEU A 12 -8.73 -43.55 -11.55
CA LEU A 12 -8.65 -42.11 -11.85
C LEU A 12 -9.98 -41.46 -11.45
N LEU A 13 -9.98 -40.71 -10.37
CA LEU A 13 -11.10 -39.83 -9.99
C LEU A 13 -11.09 -38.65 -10.97
N LEU A 14 -11.96 -38.71 -11.98
CA LEU A 14 -12.25 -37.58 -12.86
C LEU A 14 -12.96 -36.50 -12.00
N ILE A 15 -12.21 -35.52 -11.50
CA ILE A 15 -12.79 -34.31 -10.92
C ILE A 15 -13.31 -33.50 -12.11
N LEU A 16 -14.61 -33.62 -12.40
CA LEU A 16 -15.35 -32.67 -13.20
C LEU A 16 -15.26 -31.30 -12.49
N LEU A 17 -14.36 -30.45 -12.97
CA LEU A 17 -14.41 -29.02 -12.69
C LEU A 17 -15.76 -28.51 -13.24
N GLN A 18 -16.74 -28.35 -12.36
CA GLN A 18 -17.90 -27.53 -12.66
C GLN A 18 -17.39 -26.09 -12.83
N ILE A 19 -17.18 -25.69 -14.10
CA ILE A 19 -17.09 -24.28 -14.47
C ILE A 19 -18.47 -23.71 -14.18
N SER A 20 -18.65 -23.15 -13.00
CA SER A 20 -19.78 -22.32 -12.65
C SER A 20 -19.72 -21.11 -13.57
N SER A 21 -20.46 -21.16 -14.68
CA SER A 21 -20.78 -19.97 -15.45
C SER A 21 -21.56 -19.05 -14.50
N ALA A 22 -20.94 -18.01 -14.00
CA ALA A 22 -21.62 -16.97 -13.24
C ALA A 22 -22.81 -16.49 -14.10
N ARG A 23 -24.02 -16.79 -13.67
CA ARG A 23 -25.25 -16.35 -14.32
C ARG A 23 -25.21 -14.83 -14.31
N ALA A 24 -25.47 -14.17 -15.46
CA ALA A 24 -25.58 -12.72 -15.50
C ALA A 24 -26.61 -12.28 -14.44
N ALA A 25 -26.26 -11.28 -13.65
CA ALA A 25 -27.17 -10.78 -12.62
C ALA A 25 -28.43 -10.21 -13.29
N GLU A 26 -29.61 -10.56 -12.76
CA GLU A 26 -30.85 -9.99 -13.24
C GLU A 26 -30.93 -8.53 -12.79
N LEU A 27 -31.16 -7.64 -13.76
CA LEU A 27 -31.35 -6.22 -13.49
C LEU A 27 -32.79 -5.95 -13.04
N PRO A 28 -33.02 -5.05 -12.08
CA PRO A 28 -34.35 -4.63 -11.67
C PRO A 28 -35.15 -4.12 -12.84
N GLN A 29 -36.48 -4.33 -12.80
CA GLN A 29 -37.42 -3.83 -13.82
C GLN A 29 -37.70 -2.33 -13.62
N GLY A 30 -38.15 -1.66 -14.68
CA GLY A 30 -38.70 -0.29 -14.62
C GLY A 30 -37.63 0.82 -14.70
N GLY A 31 -36.39 0.51 -15.06
CA GLY A 31 -35.37 1.48 -15.40
C GLY A 31 -35.55 2.07 -16.80
N GLU A 32 -35.16 3.33 -16.97
CA GLU A 32 -35.11 4.02 -18.26
C GLU A 32 -33.74 3.78 -18.92
N GLU A 33 -33.73 3.31 -20.16
CA GLU A 33 -32.50 3.08 -20.92
C GLU A 33 -31.98 4.40 -21.48
N LEU A 34 -30.92 4.97 -20.82
CA LEU A 34 -30.27 6.19 -21.28
C LEU A 34 -29.32 5.91 -22.46
N LEU A 35 -28.71 4.73 -22.50
CA LEU A 35 -27.88 4.28 -23.61
C LEU A 35 -28.23 2.83 -23.92
N LYS A 36 -28.75 2.59 -25.11
CA LYS A 36 -28.95 1.25 -25.66
C LYS A 36 -27.60 0.60 -25.96
N PRO A 37 -27.50 -0.76 -26.01
CA PRO A 37 -26.23 -1.43 -26.29
C PRO A 37 -25.54 -0.84 -27.52
N ALA A 38 -24.37 -0.21 -27.32
CA ALA A 38 -23.59 0.42 -28.38
C ALA A 38 -22.09 0.27 -28.14
N LEU A 39 -21.34 0.12 -29.23
CA LEU A 39 -19.91 0.36 -29.25
C LEU A 39 -19.67 1.87 -29.25
N ILE A 40 -18.78 2.34 -28.38
CA ILE A 40 -18.55 3.76 -28.17
C ILE A 40 -17.40 4.24 -29.07
N LYS A 41 -17.56 5.38 -29.74
CA LYS A 41 -16.56 5.94 -30.64
C LYS A 41 -15.27 6.27 -29.89
N PRO A 42 -14.12 5.65 -30.27
CA PRO A 42 -12.86 5.93 -29.63
C PRO A 42 -12.24 7.26 -30.11
N TYR A 43 -11.31 7.78 -29.30
CA TYR A 43 -10.51 8.96 -29.61
C TYR A 43 -9.09 8.83 -29.05
N GLY A 44 -8.16 9.65 -29.56
CA GLY A 44 -6.78 9.76 -29.12
C GLY A 44 -5.77 9.13 -30.09
N SER A 45 -4.75 9.87 -30.49
CA SER A 45 -3.77 9.45 -31.49
C SER A 45 -2.76 8.40 -31.00
N ALA A 46 -2.62 8.27 -29.67
CA ALA A 46 -1.72 7.28 -29.06
C ALA A 46 -2.34 5.87 -28.99
N GLY A 47 -3.66 5.74 -29.19
CA GLY A 47 -4.37 4.47 -29.19
C GLY A 47 -4.53 3.87 -30.59
N LYS A 48 -4.45 2.54 -30.66
CA LYS A 48 -4.84 1.77 -31.87
C LYS A 48 -6.22 1.20 -31.61
N PHE A 49 -7.13 1.38 -32.57
CA PHE A 49 -8.55 1.01 -32.43
C PHE A 49 -8.97 0.10 -33.55
N GLU A 50 -9.63 -1.01 -33.22
CA GLU A 50 -10.22 -1.92 -34.19
C GLU A 50 -11.52 -2.52 -33.68
N ILE A 51 -12.40 -2.93 -34.61
CA ILE A 51 -13.58 -3.75 -34.28
C ILE A 51 -13.20 -5.20 -34.48
N THR A 52 -13.40 -6.01 -33.44
CA THR A 52 -13.06 -7.44 -33.46
C THR A 52 -14.32 -8.29 -33.40
N PRO A 53 -14.39 -9.42 -34.16
CA PRO A 53 -15.51 -10.36 -34.07
C PRO A 53 -15.43 -11.13 -32.75
N VAL A 54 -16.60 -11.36 -32.14
CA VAL A 54 -16.73 -12.09 -30.87
C VAL A 54 -17.64 -13.30 -31.05
N ILE A 55 -17.19 -14.45 -30.56
CA ILE A 55 -17.93 -15.71 -30.59
C ILE A 55 -18.29 -16.13 -29.16
N GLY A 56 -19.51 -16.69 -28.99
CA GLY A 56 -19.96 -17.25 -27.71
C GLY A 56 -20.42 -16.21 -26.69
N ARG A 57 -20.75 -14.97 -27.14
CA ARG A 57 -21.35 -13.92 -26.33
C ARG A 57 -22.69 -13.46 -26.89
N SER A 58 -23.40 -12.62 -26.12
CA SER A 58 -24.68 -12.04 -26.54
C SER A 58 -24.52 -10.96 -27.63
N PHE A 59 -23.30 -10.54 -27.92
CA PHE A 59 -22.92 -9.58 -28.96
C PHE A 59 -21.92 -10.22 -29.94
N ARG A 60 -21.82 -9.67 -31.14
CA ARG A 60 -20.98 -10.23 -32.22
C ARG A 60 -19.70 -9.45 -32.48
N GLU A 61 -19.59 -8.25 -31.94
CA GLU A 61 -18.48 -7.33 -32.17
C GLU A 61 -18.08 -6.66 -30.86
N ALA A 62 -16.78 -6.44 -30.69
CA ALA A 62 -16.21 -5.68 -29.60
C ALA A 62 -15.23 -4.61 -30.11
N GLN A 63 -15.10 -3.55 -29.39
CA GLN A 63 -14.09 -2.51 -29.60
C GLN A 63 -12.79 -2.96 -28.92
N ARG A 64 -11.73 -3.21 -29.71
CA ARG A 64 -10.39 -3.41 -29.18
C ARG A 64 -9.64 -2.10 -29.20
N ILE A 65 -8.96 -1.80 -28.07
CA ILE A 65 -8.18 -0.59 -27.84
C ILE A 65 -6.82 -1.04 -27.33
N GLN A 66 -5.76 -0.67 -28.06
CA GLN A 66 -4.39 -1.00 -27.67
C GLN A 66 -3.60 0.27 -27.43
N LEU A 67 -2.98 0.37 -26.25
CA LEU A 67 -2.02 1.38 -25.89
C LEU A 67 -0.66 0.71 -25.65
N ASP A 68 0.32 1.02 -26.49
CA ASP A 68 1.66 0.45 -26.40
C ASP A 68 2.49 1.09 -25.28
N GLN A 69 2.09 2.26 -24.81
CA GLN A 69 2.69 3.00 -23.69
C GLN A 69 1.63 3.86 -22.98
N VAL A 70 1.91 4.25 -21.75
CA VAL A 70 1.08 5.16 -20.99
C VAL A 70 1.02 6.52 -21.68
N ALA A 71 -0.16 7.11 -21.78
CA ALA A 71 -0.33 8.46 -22.32
C ALA A 71 0.09 9.53 -21.29
N ASP A 72 0.30 10.75 -21.73
CA ASP A 72 0.66 11.86 -20.83
C ASP A 72 -0.44 12.12 -19.79
N HIS A 73 -1.72 11.98 -20.22
CA HIS A 73 -2.86 12.06 -19.33
C HIS A 73 -3.85 10.91 -19.60
N PRO A 74 -4.61 10.47 -18.58
CA PRO A 74 -5.62 9.41 -18.73
C PRO A 74 -6.67 9.70 -19.80
N TRP A 75 -7.01 10.97 -20.03
CA TRP A 75 -8.00 11.43 -21.00
C TRP A 75 -7.47 11.61 -22.42
N ASP A 76 -6.17 11.43 -22.68
CA ASP A 76 -5.60 11.56 -24.03
C ASP A 76 -6.01 10.41 -24.95
N VAL A 77 -6.45 9.28 -24.35
CA VAL A 77 -6.98 8.12 -25.06
C VAL A 77 -8.23 7.62 -24.38
N GLY A 78 -9.29 7.41 -25.15
CA GLY A 78 -10.54 6.93 -24.59
C GLY A 78 -11.63 6.70 -25.62
N ALA A 79 -12.89 6.72 -25.14
CA ALA A 79 -14.07 6.65 -25.99
C ALA A 79 -15.19 7.52 -25.40
N GLN A 80 -16.05 8.07 -26.25
CA GLN A 80 -17.10 8.99 -25.82
C GLN A 80 -18.36 8.87 -26.67
N THR A 81 -19.53 9.06 -26.03
CA THR A 81 -20.82 9.19 -26.70
C THR A 81 -21.74 10.13 -25.92
N SER A 82 -22.64 10.81 -26.64
CA SER A 82 -23.69 11.60 -25.99
C SER A 82 -24.77 10.71 -25.40
N LEU A 83 -25.33 11.10 -24.28
CA LEU A 83 -26.52 10.49 -23.70
C LEU A 83 -27.75 11.25 -24.22
N PRO A 84 -28.81 10.56 -24.71
CA PRO A 84 -29.99 11.22 -25.26
C PRO A 84 -30.86 11.95 -24.21
N LYS A 85 -30.61 11.66 -22.93
CA LYS A 85 -31.26 12.30 -21.78
C LYS A 85 -30.23 12.66 -20.72
N GLY A 86 -30.56 13.69 -19.94
CA GLY A 86 -29.76 14.10 -18.80
C GLY A 86 -29.92 13.20 -17.59
N LEU A 87 -29.28 13.60 -16.50
CA LEU A 87 -29.42 13.02 -15.16
C LEU A 87 -29.94 14.08 -14.19
N ALA A 88 -30.84 13.72 -13.31
CA ALA A 88 -31.17 14.54 -12.15
C ALA A 88 -30.17 14.27 -11.02
N ASN A 89 -30.04 15.24 -10.11
CA ASN A 89 -29.31 14.99 -8.86
C ASN A 89 -29.96 13.83 -8.09
N GLU A 90 -29.17 12.97 -7.47
CA GLU A 90 -29.60 11.78 -6.72
C GLU A 90 -30.18 10.63 -7.59
N ASP A 91 -30.19 10.75 -8.92
CA ASP A 91 -30.56 9.63 -9.79
C ASP A 91 -29.68 8.43 -9.54
N VAL A 92 -30.30 7.26 -9.34
CA VAL A 92 -29.65 5.97 -9.20
C VAL A 92 -29.75 5.19 -10.50
N GLY A 93 -28.61 4.67 -10.98
CA GLY A 93 -28.59 3.92 -12.22
C GLY A 93 -27.40 2.95 -12.28
N ILE A 94 -27.23 2.32 -13.43
CA ILE A 94 -26.16 1.37 -13.68
C ILE A 94 -25.59 1.50 -15.08
N VAL A 95 -24.28 1.51 -15.19
CA VAL A 95 -23.52 1.26 -16.42
C VAL A 95 -23.08 -0.19 -16.42
N PHE A 96 -23.28 -0.91 -17.52
CA PHE A 96 -22.78 -2.27 -17.60
C PHE A 96 -22.39 -2.67 -19.03
N PHE A 97 -21.37 -3.53 -19.13
CA PHE A 97 -20.79 -4.02 -20.36
C PHE A 97 -19.95 -5.27 -20.08
N GLU A 98 -19.59 -6.02 -21.12
CA GLU A 98 -18.58 -7.07 -20.99
C GLU A 98 -17.23 -6.56 -21.48
N ALA A 99 -16.15 -6.93 -20.77
CA ALA A 99 -14.78 -6.56 -21.11
C ALA A 99 -13.80 -7.69 -20.81
N ARG A 100 -12.66 -7.69 -21.52
CA ARG A 100 -11.49 -8.50 -21.20
C ARG A 100 -10.20 -7.77 -21.59
N ALA A 101 -9.09 -8.21 -20.99
CA ALA A 101 -7.74 -7.80 -21.36
C ALA A 101 -7.08 -8.81 -22.28
N HIS A 102 -6.11 -8.37 -23.06
CA HIS A 102 -5.20 -9.25 -23.82
C HIS A 102 -3.75 -9.03 -23.37
N PRO A 103 -2.92 -10.10 -23.34
CA PRO A 103 -1.49 -9.92 -23.14
C PRO A 103 -0.85 -9.29 -24.38
N PHE A 104 0.23 -8.56 -24.19
CA PHE A 104 1.07 -8.16 -25.31
C PHE A 104 1.82 -9.36 -25.89
N PRO A 105 2.29 -9.29 -27.15
CA PRO A 105 3.08 -10.37 -27.74
C PRO A 105 4.28 -10.74 -26.87
N GLY A 106 4.37 -12.03 -26.49
CA GLY A 106 5.42 -12.56 -25.61
C GLY A 106 5.10 -12.51 -24.12
N GLU A 107 4.00 -11.90 -23.71
CA GLU A 107 3.54 -11.91 -22.31
C GLU A 107 2.55 -13.06 -22.07
N SER A 108 2.50 -13.57 -20.85
CA SER A 108 1.57 -14.63 -20.44
C SER A 108 0.17 -14.07 -20.14
N ALA A 109 -0.87 -14.89 -20.36
CA ALA A 109 -2.26 -14.47 -20.19
C ALA A 109 -2.63 -14.07 -18.74
N ASP A 110 -1.94 -14.60 -17.76
CA ASP A 110 -2.13 -14.25 -16.34
C ASP A 110 -1.68 -12.82 -16.00
N LYS A 111 -0.82 -12.23 -16.84
CA LYS A 111 -0.41 -10.82 -16.74
C LYS A 111 -1.36 -9.85 -17.45
N ALA A 112 -2.30 -10.35 -18.25
CA ALA A 112 -3.22 -9.51 -18.99
C ALA A 112 -4.23 -8.85 -18.05
N THR A 113 -4.07 -7.54 -17.87
CA THR A 113 -5.03 -6.69 -17.16
C THR A 113 -5.28 -5.41 -17.94
N ALA A 114 -6.53 -4.96 -17.95
CA ALA A 114 -6.91 -3.67 -18.52
C ALA A 114 -7.85 -2.93 -17.57
N GLU A 115 -7.79 -1.61 -17.62
CA GLU A 115 -8.55 -0.73 -16.73
C GLU A 115 -8.95 0.57 -17.42
N GLY A 116 -9.94 1.23 -16.86
CA GLY A 116 -10.38 2.54 -17.30
C GLY A 116 -11.33 3.16 -16.30
N THR A 117 -11.69 4.40 -16.55
CA THR A 117 -12.69 5.11 -15.75
C THR A 117 -13.78 5.63 -16.67
N ILE A 118 -15.03 5.30 -16.35
CA ILE A 118 -16.21 5.83 -17.02
C ILE A 118 -16.74 7.02 -16.22
N PHE A 119 -17.04 8.10 -16.92
CA PHE A 119 -17.66 9.29 -16.38
C PHE A 119 -19.04 9.49 -17.02
N LEU A 120 -20.05 9.74 -16.19
CA LEU A 120 -21.29 10.38 -16.62
C LEU A 120 -21.12 11.87 -16.34
N GLN A 121 -21.05 12.68 -17.37
CA GLN A 121 -20.58 14.07 -17.24
C GLN A 121 -21.34 15.05 -18.10
N ASP A 122 -21.32 16.31 -17.67
CA ASP A 122 -21.59 17.46 -18.52
C ASP A 122 -20.39 17.67 -19.46
N ASN A 123 -20.60 17.60 -20.75
CA ASN A 123 -19.51 17.73 -21.74
C ASN A 123 -19.19 19.19 -22.10
N THR A 124 -19.43 20.12 -21.19
CA THR A 124 -19.16 21.55 -21.36
C THR A 124 -17.76 21.90 -20.85
N PRO A 125 -16.85 22.41 -21.71
CA PRO A 125 -15.57 22.92 -21.30
C PRO A 125 -15.68 24.17 -20.40
N PRO A 126 -14.68 24.47 -19.54
CA PRO A 126 -13.47 23.69 -19.26
C PRO A 126 -13.66 22.61 -18.22
N ASP A 127 -14.78 22.61 -17.47
CA ASP A 127 -14.92 21.85 -16.23
C ASP A 127 -15.28 20.39 -16.44
N TYR A 128 -16.01 20.05 -17.52
CA TYR A 128 -16.50 18.69 -17.76
C TYR A 128 -17.07 18.05 -16.49
N ALA A 129 -18.03 18.74 -15.83
CA ALA A 129 -18.52 18.39 -14.51
C ALA A 129 -19.06 16.95 -14.45
N LYS A 130 -18.55 16.13 -13.52
CA LYS A 130 -18.86 14.69 -13.39
C LYS A 130 -20.03 14.52 -12.42
N ALA A 131 -21.08 13.78 -12.82
CA ALA A 131 -22.13 13.32 -11.92
C ALA A 131 -21.88 11.91 -11.39
N ALA A 132 -21.04 11.13 -12.06
CA ALA A 132 -20.57 9.84 -11.57
C ALA A 132 -19.20 9.52 -12.14
N THR A 133 -18.36 8.87 -11.31
CA THR A 133 -17.03 8.38 -11.65
C THR A 133 -16.99 6.88 -11.36
N LEU A 134 -16.78 6.06 -12.38
CA LEU A 134 -17.00 4.62 -12.36
C LEU A 134 -15.75 3.90 -12.88
N PRO A 135 -14.76 3.60 -12.03
CA PRO A 135 -13.58 2.83 -12.42
C PRO A 135 -13.96 1.37 -12.69
N PHE A 136 -13.26 0.75 -13.64
CA PHE A 136 -13.38 -0.68 -13.91
C PHE A 136 -12.02 -1.30 -14.21
N ARG A 137 -11.91 -2.59 -13.97
CA ARG A 137 -10.73 -3.40 -14.30
C ARG A 137 -11.18 -4.78 -14.78
N CYS A 138 -10.47 -5.34 -15.76
CA CYS A 138 -10.71 -6.69 -16.24
C CYS A 138 -9.41 -7.47 -16.44
N SER A 139 -9.52 -8.78 -16.45
CA SER A 139 -8.46 -9.75 -16.74
C SER A 139 -8.63 -10.37 -18.13
N ALA A 140 -7.86 -11.42 -18.43
CA ALA A 140 -7.91 -12.10 -19.74
C ALA A 140 -9.27 -12.73 -20.08
N ALA A 141 -10.05 -13.10 -19.08
CA ALA A 141 -11.38 -13.67 -19.31
C ALA A 141 -12.44 -12.58 -19.53
N TRP A 142 -13.42 -12.85 -20.39
CA TRP A 142 -14.60 -11.98 -20.50
C TRP A 142 -15.35 -11.89 -19.17
N GLN A 143 -15.58 -10.68 -18.70
CA GLN A 143 -16.25 -10.38 -17.44
C GLN A 143 -17.32 -9.31 -17.68
N THR A 144 -18.52 -9.48 -17.12
CA THR A 144 -19.51 -8.43 -17.08
C THR A 144 -19.13 -7.43 -15.99
N GLN A 145 -19.00 -6.18 -16.38
CA GLN A 145 -18.80 -5.06 -15.48
C GLN A 145 -20.16 -4.47 -15.12
N TYR A 146 -20.54 -4.53 -13.86
CA TYR A 146 -21.73 -3.89 -13.30
C TYR A 146 -21.27 -2.70 -12.45
N LEU A 147 -21.52 -1.49 -12.91
CA LEU A 147 -21.06 -0.24 -12.30
C LEU A 147 -22.27 0.60 -11.88
N PRO A 148 -22.88 0.33 -10.72
CA PRO A 148 -24.00 1.14 -10.23
C PRO A 148 -23.51 2.53 -9.82
N PHE A 149 -24.34 3.55 -10.04
CA PHE A 149 -24.02 4.94 -9.71
C PHE A 149 -25.19 5.62 -9.01
N LYS A 150 -24.87 6.68 -8.28
CA LYS A 150 -25.79 7.69 -7.80
C LYS A 150 -25.23 9.04 -8.25
N ALA A 151 -26.03 9.78 -9.02
CA ALA A 151 -25.60 11.07 -9.54
C ALA A 151 -25.46 12.11 -8.40
N ASP A 152 -24.30 12.74 -8.28
CA ASP A 152 -24.04 13.77 -7.26
C ASP A 152 -24.48 15.17 -7.70
N ARG A 153 -24.93 15.30 -8.93
CA ARG A 153 -25.43 16.55 -9.51
C ARG A 153 -26.33 16.30 -10.73
N GLN A 154 -27.07 17.33 -11.12
CA GLN A 154 -27.81 17.33 -12.36
C GLN A 154 -26.88 17.52 -13.57
N ILE A 155 -27.20 16.82 -14.69
CA ILE A 155 -26.56 17.02 -15.99
C ILE A 155 -27.68 17.28 -17.01
N PRO A 156 -27.67 18.44 -17.76
CA PRO A 156 -28.63 18.71 -18.80
C PRO A 156 -28.54 17.72 -19.96
N ALA A 157 -29.69 17.36 -20.56
CA ALA A 157 -29.72 16.43 -21.70
C ALA A 157 -28.90 16.91 -22.91
N ALA A 158 -28.83 18.23 -23.11
CA ALA A 158 -28.09 18.82 -24.24
C ALA A 158 -26.57 18.58 -24.18
N THR A 159 -26.02 18.38 -23.00
CA THR A 159 -24.58 18.25 -22.77
C THR A 159 -24.20 16.92 -22.10
N ALA A 160 -25.20 16.07 -21.81
CA ALA A 160 -24.94 14.78 -21.13
C ALA A 160 -24.14 13.84 -22.02
N ALA A 161 -23.06 13.28 -21.44
CA ALA A 161 -22.20 12.34 -22.12
C ALA A 161 -21.72 11.21 -21.18
N LEU A 162 -21.46 10.06 -21.80
CA LEU A 162 -20.65 9.01 -21.24
C LEU A 162 -19.25 9.13 -21.86
N SER A 163 -18.24 9.30 -21.03
CA SER A 163 -16.83 9.38 -21.43
C SER A 163 -16.05 8.28 -20.73
N ILE A 164 -15.11 7.64 -21.43
CA ILE A 164 -14.22 6.61 -20.91
C ILE A 164 -12.80 7.09 -21.07
N GLN A 165 -12.02 7.09 -20.00
CA GLN A 165 -10.59 7.42 -20.04
C GLN A 165 -9.78 6.13 -19.88
N LEU A 166 -8.80 5.92 -20.77
CA LEU A 166 -8.02 4.69 -20.90
C LEU A 166 -6.52 4.93 -20.94
N GLY A 167 -6.05 6.18 -21.05
CA GLY A 167 -4.64 6.54 -21.23
C GLY A 167 -3.71 6.24 -20.06
N GLY A 168 -4.26 5.87 -18.90
CA GLY A 168 -3.51 5.68 -17.66
C GLY A 168 -2.65 4.43 -17.58
N LYS A 169 -2.75 3.50 -18.54
CA LYS A 169 -2.03 2.22 -18.53
C LYS A 169 -1.66 1.75 -19.92
N ARG A 170 -0.48 1.12 -20.07
CA ARG A 170 -0.13 0.30 -21.24
C ARG A 170 -1.00 -0.96 -21.21
N GLN A 171 -1.86 -1.17 -22.19
CA GLN A 171 -2.89 -2.22 -22.14
C GLN A 171 -3.47 -2.57 -23.50
N ILE A 172 -4.05 -3.77 -23.60
CA ILE A 172 -4.93 -4.16 -24.70
C ILE A 172 -6.28 -4.53 -24.07
N LEU A 173 -7.26 -3.66 -24.26
CA LEU A 173 -8.63 -3.80 -23.78
C LEU A 173 -9.54 -4.21 -24.93
N GLU A 174 -10.42 -5.19 -24.72
CA GLU A 174 -11.51 -5.51 -25.61
C GLU A 174 -12.83 -5.36 -24.86
N MET A 175 -13.71 -4.54 -25.39
CA MET A 175 -14.93 -4.09 -24.73
C MET A 175 -16.14 -4.27 -25.65
N GLY A 176 -17.16 -4.98 -25.15
CA GLY A 176 -18.45 -5.14 -25.81
C GLY A 176 -19.32 -3.89 -25.72
N PRO A 177 -20.55 -3.94 -26.27
CA PRO A 177 -21.51 -2.84 -26.20
C PRO A 177 -21.80 -2.43 -24.77
N ILE A 178 -21.77 -1.12 -24.52
CA ILE A 178 -22.11 -0.53 -23.22
C ILE A 178 -23.58 -0.17 -23.17
N ARG A 179 -24.19 -0.37 -21.99
CA ARG A 179 -25.56 0.07 -21.68
C ARG A 179 -25.56 0.95 -20.43
N VAL A 180 -26.48 1.89 -20.40
CA VAL A 180 -26.76 2.75 -19.23
C VAL A 180 -28.25 2.74 -18.95
N ILE A 181 -28.62 2.37 -17.73
CA ILE A 181 -30.03 2.39 -17.26
C ILE A 181 -30.12 3.31 -16.05
N ASN A 182 -31.10 4.22 -16.09
CA ASN A 182 -31.45 5.12 -14.99
C ASN A 182 -32.75 4.67 -14.34
N TYR A 183 -32.75 4.48 -13.03
CA TYR A 183 -33.94 4.14 -12.24
C TYR A 183 -34.53 5.37 -11.52
N GLY A 184 -33.92 6.55 -11.69
CA GLY A 184 -34.27 7.72 -10.92
C GLY A 184 -34.07 7.49 -9.42
N ASN A 185 -35.05 7.91 -8.61
CA ASN A 185 -35.07 7.71 -7.17
C ASN A 185 -35.87 6.48 -6.70
N LYS A 186 -36.18 5.55 -7.65
CA LYS A 186 -37.01 4.37 -7.35
C LYS A 186 -36.28 3.24 -6.64
N LEU A 187 -34.97 3.22 -6.72
CA LEU A 187 -34.09 2.18 -6.12
C LEU A 187 -33.01 2.82 -5.29
N ALA A 188 -32.52 2.08 -4.30
CA ALA A 188 -31.28 2.43 -3.62
C ALA A 188 -30.08 1.84 -4.38
N LEU A 189 -28.91 2.47 -4.26
CA LEU A 189 -27.68 2.03 -4.93
C LEU A 189 -27.33 0.56 -4.60
N LYS A 190 -27.62 0.11 -3.37
CA LYS A 190 -27.41 -1.26 -2.90
C LYS A 190 -28.29 -2.32 -3.55
N ASP A 191 -29.39 -1.91 -4.18
CA ASP A 191 -30.34 -2.82 -4.83
C ASP A 191 -29.90 -3.20 -6.25
N LEU A 192 -28.85 -2.54 -6.76
CA LEU A 192 -28.29 -2.80 -8.08
C LEU A 192 -27.10 -3.78 -7.99
N PRO A 193 -26.94 -4.68 -8.98
CA PRO A 193 -25.77 -5.54 -9.04
C PRO A 193 -24.50 -4.70 -9.18
N ARG A 194 -23.42 -5.17 -8.54
CA ARG A 194 -22.09 -4.55 -8.59
C ARG A 194 -21.06 -5.60 -8.90
N THR A 195 -20.16 -5.30 -9.83
CA THR A 195 -18.95 -6.11 -10.00
C THR A 195 -18.12 -6.00 -8.72
N ALA A 196 -17.82 -7.15 -8.11
CA ALA A 196 -16.96 -7.17 -6.94
C ALA A 196 -15.56 -6.66 -7.30
N VAL A 197 -15.07 -5.72 -6.54
CA VAL A 197 -13.68 -5.27 -6.69
C VAL A 197 -12.75 -6.40 -6.27
N THR A 198 -11.76 -6.69 -7.09
CA THR A 198 -10.76 -7.72 -6.83
C THR A 198 -9.47 -7.41 -7.58
N TYR A 199 -8.43 -8.20 -7.36
CA TYR A 199 -7.16 -8.11 -8.07
C TYR A 199 -6.67 -9.51 -8.46
N ALA A 200 -5.92 -9.63 -9.53
CA ALA A 200 -5.35 -10.91 -9.96
C ALA A 200 -4.29 -11.38 -8.94
N GLY A 201 -4.28 -12.66 -8.63
CA GLY A 201 -3.40 -13.24 -7.61
C GLY A 201 -3.94 -13.19 -6.18
N ARG A 202 -5.21 -12.76 -5.99
CA ARG A 202 -5.91 -12.81 -4.69
C ARG A 202 -6.20 -14.25 -4.24
N GLU A 203 -6.32 -15.17 -5.18
CA GLU A 203 -6.67 -16.56 -4.91
C GLU A 203 -5.70 -17.21 -3.92
N ALA A 204 -6.23 -18.02 -3.00
CA ALA A 204 -5.44 -18.62 -1.93
C ALA A 204 -4.26 -19.47 -2.42
N ASN A 205 -4.40 -20.11 -3.59
CA ASN A 205 -3.39 -20.96 -4.22
C ASN A 205 -2.59 -20.26 -5.34
N ALA A 206 -2.61 -18.93 -5.40
CA ALA A 206 -1.86 -18.19 -6.42
C ALA A 206 -0.35 -18.51 -6.34
N PRO A 207 0.31 -18.88 -7.46
CA PRO A 207 1.69 -19.39 -7.48
C PRO A 207 2.71 -18.41 -6.90
N TRP A 208 2.49 -17.10 -7.02
CA TRP A 208 3.39 -16.07 -6.51
C TRP A 208 3.58 -16.14 -4.99
N ARG A 209 2.57 -16.64 -4.22
CA ARG A 209 2.66 -16.76 -2.76
C ARG A 209 3.71 -17.77 -2.31
N GLN A 210 3.80 -18.92 -2.98
CA GLN A 210 4.84 -19.90 -2.66
C GLN A 210 6.23 -19.32 -2.94
N ALA A 211 6.39 -18.60 -4.06
CA ALA A 211 7.64 -17.91 -4.36
C ALA A 211 7.96 -16.82 -3.31
N ALA A 212 6.95 -16.09 -2.82
CA ALA A 212 7.13 -15.12 -1.74
C ALA A 212 7.58 -15.78 -0.43
N LEU A 213 6.97 -16.90 -0.03
CA LEU A 213 7.36 -17.63 1.17
C LEU A 213 8.80 -18.14 1.08
N ALA A 214 9.21 -18.70 -0.07
CA ALA A 214 10.59 -19.12 -0.28
C ALA A 214 11.59 -17.95 -0.18
N ARG A 215 11.23 -16.76 -0.69
CA ARG A 215 12.06 -15.56 -0.52
C ARG A 215 12.12 -15.09 0.93
N ILE A 216 11.02 -15.16 1.70
CA ILE A 216 11.02 -14.84 3.13
C ILE A 216 12.00 -15.74 3.87
N GLU A 217 11.95 -17.05 3.64
CA GLU A 217 12.90 -17.99 4.23
C GLU A 217 14.35 -17.63 3.84
N ALA A 218 14.58 -17.37 2.56
CA ALA A 218 15.91 -17.04 2.05
C ALA A 218 16.46 -15.70 2.58
N PHE A 219 15.65 -14.67 2.72
CA PHE A 219 16.12 -13.31 3.01
C PHE A 219 15.84 -12.84 4.43
N ARG A 220 14.80 -13.38 5.11
CA ARG A 220 14.37 -12.89 6.43
C ARG A 220 14.74 -13.82 7.58
N MET A 221 15.12 -15.07 7.30
CA MET A 221 15.49 -16.03 8.33
C MET A 221 17.00 -16.25 8.39
N ALA A 222 17.49 -16.59 9.57
CA ALA A 222 18.88 -16.91 9.82
C ALA A 222 19.00 -17.98 10.94
N PRO A 223 20.09 -18.76 11.01
CA PRO A 223 20.33 -19.64 12.13
C PRO A 223 20.66 -18.83 13.40
N LEU A 224 19.83 -18.96 14.42
CA LEU A 224 20.14 -18.48 15.77
C LEU A 224 20.85 -19.61 16.51
N SER A 225 22.18 -19.51 16.64
CA SER A 225 23.03 -20.49 17.29
C SER A 225 23.51 -19.95 18.64
N LEU A 226 23.29 -20.70 19.70
CA LEU A 226 23.67 -20.36 21.06
C LEU A 226 24.68 -21.37 21.58
N ARG A 227 25.67 -20.90 22.34
CA ARG A 227 26.58 -21.72 23.15
C ARG A 227 26.55 -21.20 24.58
N ILE A 228 26.10 -22.04 25.50
CA ILE A 228 25.92 -21.70 26.91
C ILE A 228 27.00 -22.37 27.72
N LEU A 229 27.71 -21.58 28.51
CA LEU A 229 28.74 -22.01 29.39
C LEU A 229 28.34 -21.76 30.85
N ASP A 230 28.74 -22.65 31.77
CA ASP A 230 28.61 -22.43 33.21
C ASP A 230 29.61 -21.37 33.71
N SER A 231 29.56 -21.04 35.01
CA SER A 231 30.45 -20.07 35.63
C SER A 231 31.96 -20.48 35.60
N GLN A 232 32.24 -21.75 35.31
CA GLN A 232 33.63 -22.28 35.14
C GLN A 232 34.00 -22.40 33.66
N LYS A 233 33.23 -21.82 32.76
CA LYS A 233 33.42 -21.87 31.30
C LYS A 233 33.29 -23.27 30.68
N ARG A 234 32.65 -24.22 31.36
CA ARG A 234 32.34 -25.55 30.81
C ARG A 234 30.97 -25.52 30.12
N PRO A 235 30.70 -26.43 29.18
CA PRO A 235 29.37 -26.53 28.56
C PRO A 235 28.25 -26.68 29.62
N ALA A 236 27.25 -25.86 29.58
CA ALA A 236 26.04 -25.99 30.41
C ALA A 236 25.08 -27.00 29.76
N VAL A 237 25.34 -28.30 30.01
CA VAL A 237 24.61 -29.42 29.41
C VAL A 237 23.17 -29.48 29.91
N GLY A 238 22.20 -29.62 29.00
CA GLY A 238 20.78 -29.77 29.33
C GLY A 238 20.14 -28.49 29.87
N ALA A 239 20.78 -27.32 29.79
CA ALA A 239 20.20 -26.05 30.15
C ALA A 239 18.90 -25.81 29.34
N LYS A 240 17.82 -25.43 30.01
CA LYS A 240 16.56 -25.09 29.32
C LYS A 240 16.70 -23.72 28.67
N ILE A 241 16.32 -23.65 27.42
CA ILE A 241 16.38 -22.44 26.60
C ILE A 241 14.95 -22.02 26.27
N ASP A 242 14.65 -20.72 26.44
CA ASP A 242 13.46 -20.06 25.92
C ASP A 242 13.92 -18.88 25.05
N VAL A 243 13.53 -18.90 23.78
CA VAL A 243 13.84 -17.90 22.76
C VAL A 243 12.59 -17.13 22.46
N ARG A 244 12.63 -15.81 22.65
CA ARG A 244 11.53 -14.91 22.34
C ARG A 244 12.02 -13.75 21.50
N GLN A 245 11.50 -13.61 20.29
CA GLN A 245 11.76 -12.42 19.48
C GLN A 245 11.04 -11.21 20.11
N LEU A 246 11.79 -10.18 20.44
CA LEU A 246 11.28 -8.92 20.95
C LEU A 246 10.85 -8.00 19.81
N ARG A 247 11.63 -8.00 18.72
CA ARG A 247 11.36 -7.17 17.53
C ARG A 247 11.93 -7.84 16.28
N ASN A 248 11.16 -7.77 15.21
CA ASN A 248 11.63 -8.15 13.88
C ASN A 248 12.59 -7.07 13.34
N ALA A 249 13.62 -7.45 12.60
CA ALA A 249 14.51 -6.51 11.92
C ALA A 249 13.78 -5.69 10.85
N PHE A 250 12.73 -6.26 10.24
CA PHE A 250 11.84 -5.56 9.35
C PHE A 250 10.88 -4.68 10.18
N GLY A 251 10.75 -3.41 9.80
CA GLY A 251 9.92 -2.46 10.54
C GLY A 251 8.44 -2.62 10.21
N PHE A 252 7.72 -3.42 10.98
CA PHE A 252 6.25 -3.48 10.91
C PHE A 252 5.67 -2.37 11.79
N GLY A 253 4.93 -1.43 11.19
CA GLY A 253 4.57 -0.23 11.93
C GLY A 253 3.24 0.40 11.57
N SER A 254 3.01 1.57 12.17
CA SER A 254 1.85 2.40 11.89
C SER A 254 2.14 3.88 12.14
N ALA A 255 1.36 4.76 11.49
CA ALA A 255 1.22 6.12 11.95
C ALA A 255 0.51 6.14 13.32
N VAL A 256 0.98 7.04 14.18
CA VAL A 256 0.45 7.30 15.54
C VAL A 256 0.38 8.80 15.77
N THR A 257 -0.32 9.23 16.82
CA THR A 257 -0.37 10.63 17.23
C THR A 257 0.14 10.79 18.65
N ALA A 258 0.84 11.88 18.94
CA ALA A 258 1.30 12.18 20.28
C ALA A 258 0.14 12.36 21.25
N GLN A 259 -0.98 12.91 20.79
CA GLN A 259 -2.19 13.07 21.57
C GLN A 259 -2.66 11.73 22.16
N TRP A 260 -2.83 10.69 21.36
CA TRP A 260 -3.34 9.39 21.82
C TRP A 260 -2.32 8.59 22.62
N ILE A 261 -1.03 8.74 22.32
CA ILE A 261 0.03 8.15 23.15
C ILE A 261 0.01 8.75 24.55
N MET A 262 -0.28 10.04 24.69
CA MET A 262 -0.29 10.75 25.98
C MET A 262 -1.68 10.83 26.63
N ASP A 263 -2.72 10.33 25.96
CA ASP A 263 -4.08 10.29 26.50
C ASP A 263 -4.17 9.37 27.73
N LYS A 264 -4.89 9.84 28.78
CA LYS A 264 -5.01 9.16 30.08
C LYS A 264 -6.34 8.40 30.24
N THR A 265 -7.14 8.35 29.20
CA THR A 265 -8.40 7.58 29.19
C THR A 265 -8.15 6.10 28.92
N SER A 266 -9.19 5.28 29.08
CA SER A 266 -9.16 3.87 28.69
C SER A 266 -8.81 3.68 27.21
N ASP A 267 -9.21 4.61 26.34
CA ASP A 267 -8.86 4.55 24.92
C ASP A 267 -7.37 4.83 24.71
N GLY A 268 -6.78 5.78 25.45
CA GLY A 268 -5.34 6.00 25.44
C GLY A 268 -4.54 4.78 25.94
N ASP A 269 -5.03 4.10 26.98
CA ASP A 269 -4.39 2.87 27.47
C ASP A 269 -4.44 1.77 26.42
N GLN A 270 -5.58 1.57 25.76
CA GLN A 270 -5.74 0.56 24.71
C GLN A 270 -4.91 0.93 23.46
N TYR A 271 -4.83 2.21 23.13
CA TYR A 271 -3.98 2.71 22.04
C TYR A 271 -2.52 2.35 22.27
N ARG A 272 -1.95 2.70 23.44
CA ARG A 272 -0.58 2.34 23.83
C ARG A 272 -0.33 0.84 23.85
N LYS A 273 -1.30 0.07 24.34
CA LYS A 273 -1.22 -1.40 24.35
C LYS A 273 -1.04 -1.95 22.95
N ILE A 274 -1.88 -1.56 21.99
CA ILE A 274 -1.78 -2.03 20.60
C ILE A 274 -0.47 -1.54 19.97
N VAL A 275 -0.07 -0.30 20.18
CA VAL A 275 1.21 0.22 19.68
C VAL A 275 2.37 -0.64 20.15
N ASN A 276 2.40 -1.00 21.43
CA ASN A 276 3.49 -1.79 22.01
C ASN A 276 3.47 -3.27 21.57
N GLU A 277 2.26 -3.86 21.43
CA GLU A 277 2.10 -5.26 21.06
C GLU A 277 2.29 -5.52 19.56
N CYS A 278 1.83 -4.59 18.71
CA CYS A 278 1.68 -4.85 17.28
C CYS A 278 2.74 -4.17 16.41
N PHE A 279 3.41 -3.13 16.88
CA PHE A 279 4.30 -2.34 16.03
C PHE A 279 5.74 -2.32 16.54
N SER A 280 6.66 -2.58 15.61
CA SER A 280 8.11 -2.51 15.85
C SER A 280 8.71 -1.18 15.43
N ARG A 281 7.93 -0.29 14.78
CA ARG A 281 8.30 1.03 14.30
C ARG A 281 7.05 1.89 14.19
N VAL A 282 7.18 3.20 14.37
CA VAL A 282 6.06 4.13 14.17
C VAL A 282 6.51 5.41 13.48
N VAL A 283 5.53 6.18 13.00
CA VAL A 283 5.68 7.52 12.47
C VAL A 283 4.62 8.41 13.11
N PHE A 284 4.94 9.65 13.46
CA PHE A 284 3.90 10.61 13.82
C PHE A 284 3.17 11.07 12.57
N GLU A 285 1.83 10.91 12.54
CA GLU A 285 1.01 11.28 11.38
C GLU A 285 1.18 12.76 11.02
N ASN A 286 1.06 13.67 12.02
CA ASN A 286 1.03 15.11 11.79
C ASN A 286 2.00 15.91 12.68
N ASP A 287 2.38 15.41 13.86
CA ASP A 287 3.06 16.15 14.91
C ASP A 287 4.40 16.80 14.49
N LEU A 288 5.06 16.29 13.45
CA LEU A 288 6.32 16.80 12.93
C LEU A 288 6.19 17.49 11.55
N LYS A 289 5.00 17.57 10.96
CA LYS A 289 4.77 18.36 9.75
C LYS A 289 4.98 19.84 10.06
N MET A 290 5.57 20.58 9.12
CA MET A 290 6.03 21.97 9.36
C MET A 290 4.97 22.83 10.03
N GLU A 291 3.75 22.88 9.50
CA GLU A 291 2.67 23.70 10.04
C GLU A 291 2.31 23.32 11.47
N PHE A 292 2.06 22.03 11.70
CA PHE A 292 1.63 21.55 13.01
C PHE A 292 2.74 21.66 14.05
N TRP A 293 3.99 21.41 13.64
CA TRP A 293 5.14 21.61 14.52
C TRP A 293 5.31 23.11 14.89
N GLU A 294 5.21 24.03 13.93
CA GLU A 294 5.30 25.47 14.23
C GLU A 294 4.16 25.94 15.15
N GLN A 295 2.92 25.49 14.91
CA GLN A 295 1.80 25.75 15.82
C GLN A 295 2.06 25.19 17.23
N SER A 296 2.62 23.98 17.31
CA SER A 296 2.87 23.31 18.59
C SER A 296 3.83 24.05 19.51
N LEU A 297 4.71 24.89 18.95
CA LEU A 297 5.68 25.69 19.72
C LEU A 297 5.02 26.82 20.52
N THR A 298 3.82 27.26 20.13
CA THR A 298 3.12 28.41 20.72
C THR A 298 1.82 28.03 21.44
N ASN A 299 1.30 26.83 21.18
CA ASN A 299 0.04 26.37 21.78
C ASN A 299 0.22 26.01 23.26
N ALA A 300 -0.78 26.38 24.07
CA ALA A 300 -0.85 25.93 25.44
C ALA A 300 -1.08 24.41 25.55
N PRO A 301 -0.61 23.74 26.62
CA PRO A 301 -0.91 22.34 26.86
C PRO A 301 -2.42 22.07 26.85
N GLY A 302 -2.82 21.05 26.06
CA GLY A 302 -4.23 20.64 25.89
C GLY A 302 -5.01 21.41 24.82
N SER A 303 -4.41 22.37 24.12
CA SER A 303 -5.04 23.11 23.02
C SER A 303 -4.43 22.72 21.66
N GLY A 304 -4.91 21.62 21.05
CA GLY A 304 -4.42 21.18 19.73
C GLY A 304 -2.99 20.63 19.78
N TRP A 305 -2.19 20.89 18.74
CA TRP A 305 -0.79 20.45 18.67
C TRP A 305 0.04 21.12 19.77
N ASN A 306 0.81 20.32 20.52
CA ASN A 306 1.62 20.81 21.62
C ASN A 306 2.99 20.12 21.63
N TRP A 307 4.06 20.92 21.56
CA TRP A 307 5.43 20.42 21.45
C TRP A 307 5.89 19.60 22.66
N GLU A 308 5.51 20.00 23.87
CA GLU A 308 5.85 19.25 25.08
C GLU A 308 5.21 17.85 25.05
N GLN A 309 3.93 17.76 24.66
CA GLN A 309 3.23 16.50 24.50
C GLN A 309 3.90 15.60 23.44
N THR A 310 4.31 16.16 22.29
CA THR A 310 5.04 15.45 21.24
C THR A 310 6.38 14.91 21.76
N GLN A 311 7.12 15.70 22.55
CA GLN A 311 8.37 15.26 23.19
C GLN A 311 8.14 14.13 24.20
N GLN A 312 7.09 14.22 25.02
CA GLN A 312 6.72 13.18 26.00
C GLN A 312 6.33 11.88 25.29
N ALA A 313 5.55 11.95 24.22
CA ALA A 313 5.18 10.79 23.40
C ALA A 313 6.42 10.13 22.75
N ALA A 314 7.34 10.94 22.22
CA ALA A 314 8.59 10.43 21.66
C ALA A 314 9.48 9.79 22.74
N ALA A 315 9.51 10.34 23.96
CA ALA A 315 10.21 9.75 25.09
C ALA A 315 9.60 8.41 25.51
N TRP A 316 8.26 8.32 25.54
CA TRP A 316 7.56 7.07 25.82
C TRP A 316 7.91 5.99 24.76
N LEU A 317 7.86 6.34 23.47
CA LEU A 317 8.26 5.42 22.38
C LEU A 317 9.69 4.91 22.57
N LYS A 318 10.61 5.79 22.92
CA LYS A 318 12.00 5.42 23.21
C LYS A 318 12.11 4.46 24.40
N GLN A 319 11.34 4.67 25.48
CA GLN A 319 11.30 3.75 26.63
C GLN A 319 10.77 2.37 26.24
N GLN A 320 9.82 2.30 25.29
CA GLN A 320 9.32 1.04 24.73
C GLN A 320 10.27 0.44 23.68
N ASN A 321 11.42 1.08 23.40
CA ASN A 321 12.33 0.72 22.30
C ASN A 321 11.63 0.71 20.93
N ILE A 322 10.65 1.56 20.67
CA ILE A 322 9.96 1.69 19.39
C ILE A 322 10.61 2.84 18.60
N PRO A 323 11.35 2.56 17.52
CA PRO A 323 11.92 3.60 16.66
C PRO A 323 10.84 4.48 16.04
N LEU A 324 11.09 5.79 16.04
CA LEU A 324 10.21 6.80 15.46
C LEU A 324 10.80 7.32 14.15
N ARG A 325 10.03 7.25 13.05
CA ARG A 325 10.33 7.89 11.77
C ARG A 325 9.92 9.35 11.82
N GLY A 326 10.76 10.26 11.34
CA GLY A 326 10.45 11.68 11.15
C GLY A 326 9.69 11.90 9.85
N HIS A 327 8.52 12.49 9.92
CA HIS A 327 7.67 12.79 8.78
C HIS A 327 7.12 14.21 8.93
N TYR A 328 7.59 15.12 8.16
CA TYR A 328 8.62 15.21 7.11
C TYR A 328 9.48 16.48 7.27
N LEU A 329 10.57 16.60 6.49
CA LEU A 329 11.35 17.85 6.44
C LEU A 329 10.82 18.85 5.41
N SER A 330 10.19 18.37 4.32
CA SER A 330 9.62 19.24 3.28
C SER A 330 8.47 18.58 2.51
N TRP A 331 7.42 19.36 2.25
CA TRP A 331 6.31 19.01 1.35
C TRP A 331 5.69 20.29 0.78
N ALA A 332 6.29 20.85 -0.25
CA ALA A 332 5.93 22.17 -0.77
C ALA A 332 4.48 22.32 -1.27
N PRO A 333 3.84 21.33 -1.97
CA PRO A 333 2.52 21.56 -2.52
C PRO A 333 1.39 21.70 -1.50
N TRP A 334 1.53 21.06 -0.33
CA TRP A 334 0.46 20.94 0.66
C TRP A 334 0.65 21.77 1.91
N GLU A 335 1.82 22.37 2.08
CA GLU A 335 1.95 23.34 3.14
C GLU A 335 0.90 24.46 2.91
N PRO A 336 0.24 24.97 3.95
CA PRO A 336 -0.81 25.99 3.81
C PRO A 336 -0.22 27.34 3.43
N TRP A 337 0.42 27.38 2.26
CA TRP A 337 0.97 28.60 1.72
C TRP A 337 -0.16 29.56 1.38
N SER A 338 -0.11 30.78 1.91
CA SER A 338 -1.00 31.85 1.46
C SER A 338 -0.80 32.09 -0.06
N GLU A 339 -1.84 32.58 -0.76
CA GLU A 339 -1.73 32.93 -2.18
C GLU A 339 -0.52 33.84 -2.44
N LYS A 340 -0.26 34.79 -1.53
CA LYS A 340 0.89 35.68 -1.62
C LYS A 340 2.22 34.93 -1.56
N LEU A 341 2.32 33.86 -0.77
CA LEU A 341 3.53 33.06 -0.67
C LEU A 341 3.68 32.14 -1.90
N ARG A 342 2.58 31.58 -2.40
CA ARG A 342 2.58 30.80 -3.67
C ARG A 342 3.02 31.64 -4.87
N ALA A 343 2.70 32.94 -4.86
CA ALA A 343 3.17 33.90 -5.88
C ALA A 343 4.66 34.29 -5.74
N THR A 344 5.36 33.80 -4.71
CA THR A 344 6.78 34.08 -4.47
C THR A 344 7.54 32.79 -4.13
N PRO A 345 7.82 31.93 -5.15
CA PRO A 345 8.45 30.62 -4.93
C PRO A 345 9.80 30.65 -4.19
N GLU A 346 10.56 31.72 -4.36
CA GLU A 346 11.84 31.93 -3.66
C GLU A 346 11.65 32.00 -2.14
N LYS A 347 10.55 32.58 -1.66
CA LYS A 347 10.22 32.62 -0.24
C LYS A 347 9.79 31.26 0.28
N ILE A 348 9.14 30.43 -0.52
CA ILE A 348 8.86 29.04 -0.16
C ILE A 348 10.18 28.29 0.00
N LYS A 349 11.09 28.45 -0.93
CA LYS A 349 12.44 27.86 -0.87
C LYS A 349 13.16 28.28 0.42
N GLU A 350 13.24 29.58 0.68
CA GLU A 350 13.87 30.14 1.89
C GLU A 350 13.25 29.56 3.16
N ARG A 351 11.91 29.49 3.23
CA ARG A 351 11.19 28.97 4.39
C ARG A 351 11.50 27.51 4.64
N ILE A 352 11.48 26.65 3.61
CA ILE A 352 11.81 25.24 3.72
C ILE A 352 13.26 25.05 4.19
N LEU A 353 14.20 25.73 3.54
CA LEU A 353 15.63 25.61 3.88
C LEU A 353 15.95 26.13 5.30
N THR A 354 15.17 27.09 5.80
CA THR A 354 15.27 27.60 7.18
C THR A 354 14.62 26.63 8.18
N HIS A 355 13.53 25.96 7.80
CA HIS A 355 12.80 25.02 8.66
C HIS A 355 13.63 23.77 8.97
N ILE A 356 14.28 23.18 7.97
CA ILE A 356 15.01 21.92 8.09
C ILE A 356 15.99 21.88 9.27
N PRO A 357 16.94 22.81 9.44
CA PRO A 357 17.85 22.78 10.58
C PRO A 357 17.15 23.04 11.92
N ARG A 358 16.05 23.78 11.94
CA ARG A 358 15.29 24.07 13.18
C ARG A 358 14.60 22.82 13.70
N ILE A 359 13.86 22.10 12.85
CA ILE A 359 13.14 20.90 13.27
C ILE A 359 14.10 19.75 13.60
N THR A 360 15.14 19.55 12.80
CA THR A 360 16.13 18.50 13.06
C THR A 360 16.86 18.71 14.37
N ALA A 361 17.21 19.96 14.71
CA ALA A 361 17.81 20.31 16.01
C ALA A 361 16.82 20.10 17.18
N ALA A 362 15.54 20.49 17.00
CA ALA A 362 14.51 20.34 18.03
C ALA A 362 14.17 18.86 18.32
N VAL A 363 14.11 18.04 17.28
CA VAL A 363 13.79 16.60 17.38
C VAL A 363 15.01 15.79 17.83
N GLY A 364 16.21 16.09 17.31
CA GLY A 364 17.47 15.40 17.65
C GLY A 364 17.38 13.90 17.41
N ASP A 365 17.92 13.11 18.34
CA ASP A 365 17.99 11.64 18.27
C ASP A 365 16.67 10.93 18.68
N ARG A 366 15.54 11.63 18.67
CA ARG A 366 14.22 11.00 18.90
C ARG A 366 13.70 10.25 17.69
N VAL A 367 14.20 10.59 16.51
CA VAL A 367 13.93 9.87 15.26
C VAL A 367 15.19 9.19 14.76
N PHE A 368 15.04 8.16 13.92
CA PHE A 368 16.19 7.42 13.36
C PHE A 368 16.35 7.62 11.86
N GLU A 369 15.32 8.12 11.18
CA GLU A 369 15.29 8.44 9.74
C GLU A 369 14.28 9.57 9.49
N TRP A 370 14.37 10.25 8.34
CA TRP A 370 13.48 11.32 7.92
C TRP A 370 12.99 11.15 6.50
N ASP A 371 11.72 11.45 6.26
CA ASP A 371 11.25 11.85 4.94
C ASP A 371 11.79 13.25 4.65
N ALA A 372 12.87 13.32 3.87
CA ALA A 372 13.49 14.60 3.52
C ALA A 372 12.62 15.38 2.54
N ILE A 373 12.05 14.67 1.55
CA ILE A 373 11.13 15.23 0.57
C ILE A 373 9.91 14.32 0.47
N ASN A 374 8.76 14.83 0.89
CA ASN A 374 7.47 14.18 0.71
C ASN A 374 6.82 14.69 -0.58
N HIS A 375 6.24 13.79 -1.40
CA HIS A 375 5.69 14.06 -2.74
C HIS A 375 6.71 14.70 -3.71
N LEU A 376 7.81 14.01 -3.93
CA LEU A 376 8.88 14.47 -4.82
C LEU A 376 8.41 14.70 -6.28
N ALA A 377 7.43 13.92 -6.76
CA ALA A 377 6.84 14.07 -8.10
C ALA A 377 5.63 14.98 -8.13
N GLY A 378 4.92 15.11 -7.02
CA GLY A 378 3.68 15.90 -6.90
C GLY A 378 3.89 17.38 -6.61
N TRP A 379 5.04 17.96 -6.91
CA TRP A 379 5.31 19.38 -6.65
C TRP A 379 4.52 20.29 -7.59
N ASP A 380 4.17 21.48 -7.07
CA ASP A 380 3.49 22.50 -7.85
C ASP A 380 4.36 22.91 -9.06
N LYS A 381 3.78 22.85 -10.27
CA LYS A 381 4.47 23.18 -11.50
C LYS A 381 5.07 24.59 -11.48
N ASN A 382 4.37 25.55 -10.87
CA ASN A 382 4.85 26.93 -10.77
C ASN A 382 6.08 27.04 -9.86
N ILE A 383 6.14 26.22 -8.79
CA ILE A 383 7.32 26.16 -7.91
C ILE A 383 8.47 25.50 -8.65
N ASP A 384 8.24 24.41 -9.40
CA ASP A 384 9.26 23.76 -10.21
C ASP A 384 9.85 24.69 -11.28
N GLU A 385 9.00 25.45 -11.99
CA GLU A 385 9.43 26.39 -13.02
C GLU A 385 10.24 27.57 -12.45
N ALA A 386 9.87 28.08 -11.27
CA ALA A 386 10.53 29.21 -10.66
C ALA A 386 11.80 28.85 -9.88
N THR A 387 11.83 27.69 -9.21
CA THR A 387 12.95 27.27 -8.35
C THR A 387 13.91 26.30 -9.05
N GLY A 388 13.45 25.65 -10.12
CA GLY A 388 14.18 24.67 -10.91
C GLY A 388 14.40 23.32 -10.18
N VAL A 389 14.77 22.31 -10.93
CA VAL A 389 15.03 20.94 -10.43
C VAL A 389 16.10 20.92 -9.33
N LYS A 390 17.02 21.85 -9.35
CA LYS A 390 18.10 22.00 -8.37
C LYS A 390 17.59 22.25 -6.93
N PHE A 391 16.37 22.71 -6.77
CA PHE A 391 15.78 22.94 -5.45
C PHE A 391 15.69 21.66 -4.62
N TYR A 392 15.41 20.51 -5.25
CA TYR A 392 15.40 19.23 -4.55
C TYR A 392 16.79 18.84 -4.02
N SER A 393 17.82 19.14 -4.80
CA SER A 393 19.21 18.97 -4.39
C SER A 393 19.57 19.88 -3.22
N ASP A 394 19.11 21.14 -3.23
CA ASP A 394 19.30 22.07 -2.12
C ASP A 394 18.62 21.57 -0.82
N ILE A 395 17.42 21.00 -0.92
CA ILE A 395 16.72 20.39 0.23
C ILE A 395 17.52 19.21 0.80
N MET A 396 17.95 18.30 -0.07
CA MET A 396 18.75 17.15 0.35
C MET A 396 20.09 17.57 0.97
N GLN A 397 20.73 18.60 0.44
CA GLN A 397 21.94 19.18 1.00
C GLN A 397 21.70 19.77 2.40
N ALA A 398 20.65 20.56 2.55
CA ALA A 398 20.28 21.16 3.83
C ALA A 398 19.98 20.07 4.87
N ALA A 399 19.20 19.05 4.49
CA ALA A 399 18.86 17.94 5.35
C ALA A 399 20.12 17.15 5.77
N ARG A 400 21.01 16.83 4.82
CA ARG A 400 22.26 16.09 5.10
C ARG A 400 23.20 16.88 5.99
N SER A 401 23.22 18.21 5.89
CA SER A 401 24.00 19.08 6.76
C SER A 401 23.44 19.19 8.17
N ALA A 402 22.11 19.04 8.30
CA ALA A 402 21.41 19.23 9.57
C ALA A 402 21.26 17.95 10.41
N THR A 403 21.37 16.75 9.80
CA THR A 403 21.21 15.47 10.52
C THR A 403 22.10 14.36 9.96
N LYS A 404 22.44 13.39 10.82
CA LYS A 404 23.15 12.14 10.46
C LYS A 404 22.18 10.99 10.15
N HIS A 405 20.89 11.18 10.39
CA HIS A 405 19.88 10.16 10.16
C HIS A 405 19.71 9.88 8.68
N ALA A 406 19.20 8.69 8.36
CA ALA A 406 18.89 8.32 6.99
C ALA A 406 17.82 9.26 6.40
N LEU A 407 18.01 9.65 5.15
CA LEU A 407 17.16 10.57 4.42
C LEU A 407 16.44 9.85 3.29
N TRP A 408 15.12 9.88 3.34
CA TRP A 408 14.24 9.22 2.40
C TRP A 408 13.54 10.25 1.50
N VAL A 409 13.22 9.84 0.29
CA VAL A 409 12.20 10.48 -0.53
C VAL A 409 10.94 9.65 -0.42
N ASN A 410 9.75 10.28 -0.47
CA ASN A 410 8.47 9.62 -0.27
C ASN A 410 7.45 10.10 -1.30
N GLU A 411 6.62 9.18 -1.85
CA GLU A 411 5.68 9.52 -2.91
C GLU A 411 4.43 8.66 -2.86
N ASP A 412 3.30 9.25 -3.23
CA ASP A 412 2.05 8.55 -3.49
C ASP A 412 2.01 7.97 -4.92
N GLN A 413 1.07 7.08 -5.18
CA GLN A 413 0.75 6.50 -6.51
C GLN A 413 1.94 5.84 -7.25
N VAL A 414 2.99 5.46 -6.53
CA VAL A 414 4.19 4.86 -7.12
C VAL A 414 3.90 3.52 -7.82
N PHE A 415 2.89 2.79 -7.36
CA PHE A 415 2.48 1.53 -7.97
C PHE A 415 1.51 1.69 -9.16
N ARG A 416 0.95 2.87 -9.35
CA ARG A 416 0.08 3.17 -10.48
C ARG A 416 0.93 3.61 -11.67
N PRO A 417 0.93 2.85 -12.79
CA PRO A 417 1.59 3.31 -14.01
C PRO A 417 1.05 4.68 -14.42
N GLY A 418 1.93 5.59 -14.79
CA GLY A 418 1.53 6.94 -15.19
C GLY A 418 2.61 7.98 -14.92
N ARG A 419 2.26 9.25 -15.20
CA ARG A 419 3.19 10.38 -15.11
C ARG A 419 3.83 10.51 -13.73
N GLN A 420 3.06 10.38 -12.65
CA GLN A 420 3.58 10.56 -11.28
C GLN A 420 4.66 9.53 -10.94
N GLN A 421 4.44 8.25 -11.29
CA GLN A 421 5.44 7.20 -11.14
C GLN A 421 6.72 7.50 -11.94
N GLU A 422 6.57 7.92 -13.22
CA GLU A 422 7.70 8.23 -14.08
C GLU A 422 8.46 9.46 -13.62
N ASP A 423 7.77 10.51 -13.19
CA ASP A 423 8.39 11.73 -12.68
C ASP A 423 9.14 11.46 -11.38
N TYR A 424 8.57 10.64 -10.48
CA TYR A 424 9.26 10.20 -9.26
C TYR A 424 10.56 9.47 -9.59
N PHE A 425 10.51 8.50 -10.50
CA PHE A 425 11.67 7.75 -10.94
C PHE A 425 12.75 8.66 -11.55
N LYS A 426 12.37 9.58 -12.44
CA LYS A 426 13.27 10.55 -13.08
C LYS A 426 13.91 11.49 -12.06
N ARG A 427 13.13 12.01 -11.11
CA ARG A 427 13.64 12.96 -10.09
C ARG A 427 14.61 12.29 -9.12
N ILE A 428 14.40 11.04 -8.76
CA ILE A 428 15.39 10.26 -7.99
C ILE A 428 16.70 10.13 -8.77
N LYS A 429 16.63 9.83 -10.07
CA LYS A 429 17.83 9.77 -10.93
C LYS A 429 18.56 11.12 -10.99
N LEU A 430 17.85 12.23 -11.06
CA LEU A 430 18.45 13.57 -11.04
C LEU A 430 19.14 13.84 -9.71
N LEU A 431 18.53 13.54 -8.57
CA LEU A 431 19.17 13.67 -7.24
C LEU A 431 20.47 12.84 -7.15
N ILE A 432 20.46 11.63 -7.70
CA ILE A 432 21.66 10.77 -7.75
C ILE A 432 22.75 11.40 -8.63
N ALA A 433 22.38 11.91 -9.80
CA ALA A 433 23.31 12.54 -10.74
C ALA A 433 23.93 13.83 -10.17
N ASP A 434 23.17 14.59 -9.38
CA ASP A 434 23.63 15.81 -8.70
C ASP A 434 24.49 15.52 -7.44
N GLY A 435 24.67 14.25 -7.08
CA GLY A 435 25.46 13.84 -5.91
C GLY A 435 24.69 13.84 -4.58
N TYR A 436 23.37 14.03 -4.60
CA TYR A 436 22.51 14.06 -3.41
C TYR A 436 21.61 12.83 -3.33
N LYS A 437 22.21 11.64 -3.50
CA LYS A 437 21.50 10.36 -3.43
C LYS A 437 20.75 10.21 -2.10
N PRO A 438 19.41 9.97 -2.12
CA PRO A 438 18.68 9.55 -0.92
C PRO A 438 19.20 8.21 -0.38
N ASP A 439 19.05 7.97 0.92
CA ASP A 439 19.39 6.68 1.51
C ASP A 439 18.33 5.63 1.19
N GLY A 440 17.06 6.02 1.03
CA GLY A 440 15.98 5.11 0.70
C GLY A 440 14.84 5.77 -0.09
N ILE A 441 13.97 4.92 -0.61
CA ILE A 441 12.77 5.28 -1.38
C ILE A 441 11.53 4.81 -0.61
N GLY A 442 10.67 5.77 -0.25
CA GLY A 442 9.36 5.54 0.34
C GLY A 442 8.28 5.49 -0.74
N ASN A 443 7.40 4.51 -0.62
CA ASN A 443 6.15 4.40 -1.36
C ASN A 443 5.04 4.54 -0.34
N GLN A 444 4.19 5.57 -0.43
CA GLN A 444 3.15 5.77 0.57
C GLN A 444 2.23 4.55 0.68
N GLY A 445 1.70 4.08 -0.45
CA GLY A 445 0.87 2.88 -0.46
C GLY A 445 -0.57 3.15 -0.07
N HIS A 446 -1.10 4.31 -0.43
CA HIS A 446 -2.53 4.61 -0.35
C HIS A 446 -3.26 3.98 -1.53
N PHE A 447 -4.14 3.04 -1.24
CA PHE A 447 -4.91 2.33 -2.24
C PHE A 447 -6.40 2.54 -2.05
N ASP A 448 -7.13 2.40 -3.13
CA ASP A 448 -8.60 2.41 -3.11
C ASP A 448 -9.15 1.39 -4.12
N SER A 449 -10.44 1.15 -4.04
CA SER A 449 -11.15 0.20 -4.91
C SER A 449 -11.11 0.56 -6.40
N SER A 450 -10.67 1.77 -6.77
CA SER A 450 -10.49 2.15 -8.18
C SER A 450 -9.23 1.58 -8.79
N PHE A 451 -8.18 1.32 -7.96
CA PHE A 451 -6.93 0.77 -8.41
C PHE A 451 -6.24 -0.05 -7.31
N LEU A 452 -6.24 -1.37 -7.47
CA LEU A 452 -5.49 -2.31 -6.64
C LEU A 452 -4.44 -3.01 -7.52
N PRO A 453 -3.17 -2.57 -7.51
CA PRO A 453 -2.11 -3.27 -8.23
C PRO A 453 -2.00 -4.72 -7.76
N THR A 454 -1.73 -5.61 -8.71
CA THR A 454 -1.52 -7.02 -8.40
C THR A 454 -0.20 -7.22 -7.65
N PRO A 455 -0.04 -8.30 -6.88
CA PRO A 455 1.24 -8.63 -6.25
C PRO A 455 2.42 -8.68 -7.23
N MET A 456 2.18 -9.12 -8.47
CA MET A 456 3.23 -9.17 -9.50
C MET A 456 3.59 -7.77 -10.01
N GLU A 457 2.60 -6.90 -10.26
CA GLU A 457 2.85 -5.49 -10.62
C GLU A 457 3.61 -4.75 -9.50
N MET A 458 3.28 -5.04 -8.23
CA MET A 458 4.01 -4.47 -7.10
C MET A 458 5.47 -4.96 -7.05
N LEU A 459 5.72 -6.25 -7.31
CA LEU A 459 7.09 -6.80 -7.34
C LEU A 459 7.90 -6.18 -8.49
N GLU A 460 7.36 -6.15 -9.71
CA GLU A 460 8.02 -5.57 -10.89
C GLU A 460 8.37 -4.08 -10.68
N ASN A 461 7.44 -3.32 -10.09
CA ASN A 461 7.68 -1.93 -9.73
C ASN A 461 8.77 -1.80 -8.65
N SER A 462 8.71 -2.64 -7.64
CA SER A 462 9.71 -2.65 -6.56
C SER A 462 11.11 -2.98 -7.07
N ASP A 463 11.26 -3.95 -7.95
CA ASP A 463 12.53 -4.27 -8.62
C ASP A 463 13.08 -3.07 -9.39
N ARG A 464 12.21 -2.35 -10.11
CA ARG A 464 12.58 -1.15 -10.88
C ARG A 464 13.15 -0.05 -9.98
N PHE A 465 12.50 0.28 -8.86
CA PHE A 465 12.97 1.30 -7.93
C PHE A 465 14.18 0.82 -7.12
N ALA A 466 14.23 -0.45 -6.73
CA ALA A 466 15.36 -1.03 -6.02
C ALA A 466 16.67 -1.02 -6.85
N ALA A 467 16.57 -1.03 -8.17
CA ALA A 467 17.73 -0.87 -9.06
C ALA A 467 18.38 0.53 -8.94
N LEU A 468 17.65 1.56 -8.50
CA LEU A 468 18.20 2.88 -8.19
C LEU A 468 18.80 2.92 -6.78
N ILE A 469 18.00 2.49 -5.80
CA ILE A 469 18.36 2.49 -4.36
C ILE A 469 17.77 1.22 -3.73
N PRO A 470 18.59 0.28 -3.25
CA PRO A 470 18.13 -1.02 -2.74
C PRO A 470 17.59 -0.96 -1.30
N LEU A 471 16.98 0.17 -0.94
CA LEU A 471 16.28 0.39 0.34
C LEU A 471 14.90 0.98 0.05
N LEU A 472 13.87 0.18 0.26
CA LEU A 472 12.48 0.54 0.04
C LEU A 472 11.67 0.43 1.34
N GLN A 473 10.61 1.23 1.46
CA GLN A 473 9.57 1.09 2.49
C GLN A 473 8.19 1.38 1.89
N ILE A 474 7.17 0.65 2.37
CA ILE A 474 5.81 1.19 2.39
C ILE A 474 5.70 2.05 3.64
N THR A 475 5.38 3.31 3.46
CA THR A 475 5.45 4.32 4.52
C THR A 475 4.10 4.70 5.12
N GLU A 476 2.99 4.50 4.37
CA GLU A 476 1.68 5.07 4.68
C GLU A 476 0.51 4.17 4.22
N PHE A 477 0.67 2.85 4.34
CA PHE A 477 -0.32 1.91 3.80
C PHE A 477 -1.71 2.14 4.36
N ASP A 478 -2.66 2.29 3.47
CA ASP A 478 -4.08 2.07 3.71
C ASP A 478 -4.77 1.59 2.43
N VAL A 479 -5.95 0.98 2.57
CA VAL A 479 -6.77 0.58 1.43
C VAL A 479 -8.25 0.84 1.70
N ASP A 480 -8.84 1.73 0.90
CA ASP A 480 -10.28 1.96 0.88
C ASP A 480 -10.96 0.94 -0.03
N SER A 481 -11.45 -0.12 0.58
CA SER A 481 -12.12 -1.23 -0.11
C SER A 481 -13.60 -0.95 -0.43
N GLY A 482 -14.09 0.27 -0.18
CA GLY A 482 -15.51 0.60 -0.32
C GLY A 482 -16.40 -0.15 0.69
N GLY A 483 -15.87 -0.52 1.86
CA GLY A 483 -16.56 -1.23 2.93
C GLY A 483 -16.46 -2.77 2.85
N ASP A 484 -15.77 -3.33 1.87
CA ASP A 484 -15.47 -4.77 1.81
C ASP A 484 -14.26 -5.09 2.71
N GLU A 485 -14.52 -5.46 3.97
CA GLU A 485 -13.49 -5.75 4.96
C GLU A 485 -12.66 -7.00 4.62
N GLU A 486 -13.21 -7.97 3.89
CA GLU A 486 -12.47 -9.14 3.44
C GLU A 486 -11.49 -8.78 2.31
N LEU A 487 -11.89 -7.91 1.39
CA LEU A 487 -10.99 -7.36 0.38
C LEU A 487 -9.87 -6.56 1.04
N GLN A 488 -10.19 -5.73 2.06
CA GLN A 488 -9.20 -4.98 2.83
C GLN A 488 -8.17 -5.93 3.47
N ALA A 489 -8.64 -7.00 4.11
CA ALA A 489 -7.80 -7.98 4.78
C ALA A 489 -6.91 -8.76 3.82
N ASP A 490 -7.48 -9.24 2.71
CA ASP A 490 -6.75 -9.97 1.67
C ASP A 490 -5.67 -9.09 1.01
N TYR A 491 -6.00 -7.83 0.73
CA TYR A 491 -5.06 -6.92 0.11
C TYR A 491 -3.90 -6.53 1.05
N LEU A 492 -4.21 -6.27 2.33
CA LEU A 492 -3.18 -6.07 3.36
C LEU A 492 -2.26 -7.30 3.48
N ARG A 493 -2.82 -8.52 3.53
CA ARG A 493 -2.05 -9.77 3.56
C ARG A 493 -1.06 -9.84 2.40
N ASP A 494 -1.55 -9.57 1.19
CA ASP A 494 -0.76 -9.75 -0.02
C ASP A 494 0.30 -8.64 -0.18
N CYS A 495 0.00 -7.41 0.19
CA CYS A 495 0.98 -6.33 0.26
C CYS A 495 2.08 -6.62 1.30
N LEU A 496 1.71 -7.13 2.49
CA LEU A 496 2.68 -7.55 3.50
C LEU A 496 3.59 -8.68 2.98
N LEU A 497 3.03 -9.69 2.31
CA LEU A 497 3.81 -10.79 1.71
C LEU A 497 4.75 -10.30 0.61
N VAL A 498 4.30 -9.42 -0.27
CA VAL A 498 5.14 -8.82 -1.32
C VAL A 498 6.33 -8.09 -0.67
N CYS A 499 6.07 -7.17 0.25
CA CYS A 499 7.12 -6.34 0.85
C CYS A 499 8.06 -7.16 1.73
N TYR A 500 7.54 -8.04 2.58
CA TYR A 500 8.39 -8.85 3.45
C TYR A 500 9.23 -9.87 2.69
N SER A 501 8.74 -10.35 1.53
CA SER A 501 9.49 -11.27 0.66
C SER A 501 10.56 -10.58 -0.19
N HIS A 502 10.44 -9.28 -0.46
CA HIS A 502 11.35 -8.58 -1.36
C HIS A 502 12.59 -8.08 -0.58
N PRO A 503 13.83 -8.37 -1.03
CA PRO A 503 15.05 -8.09 -0.27
C PRO A 503 15.30 -6.61 0.03
N ALA A 504 14.85 -5.71 -0.86
CA ALA A 504 15.08 -4.26 -0.70
C ALA A 504 14.15 -3.61 0.34
N TYR A 505 13.00 -4.20 0.67
CA TYR A 505 12.13 -3.59 1.68
C TYR A 505 12.69 -3.75 3.10
N THR A 506 12.62 -2.66 3.86
CA THR A 506 13.06 -2.59 5.26
C THR A 506 11.92 -2.28 6.23
N GLY A 507 10.74 -1.95 5.71
CA GLY A 507 9.57 -1.64 6.53
C GLY A 507 8.27 -1.56 5.76
N PHE A 508 7.18 -1.70 6.53
CA PHE A 508 5.80 -1.56 6.09
C PHE A 508 5.00 -0.90 7.21
N LEU A 509 4.53 0.33 6.98
CA LEU A 509 3.80 1.12 7.96
C LEU A 509 2.38 1.38 7.47
N ASN A 510 1.39 1.06 8.30
CA ASN A 510 0.00 1.50 8.09
C ASN A 510 -0.11 3.00 8.34
N TRP A 511 -1.02 3.70 7.65
CA TRP A 511 -1.26 5.13 7.91
C TRP A 511 -2.37 5.33 8.95
N GLY A 512 -2.15 4.79 10.14
CA GLY A 512 -3.11 4.68 11.22
C GLY A 512 -3.64 3.25 11.39
N PHE A 513 -4.24 2.96 12.54
CA PHE A 513 -4.70 1.61 12.86
C PHE A 513 -6.07 1.57 13.54
N TRP A 514 -6.52 2.65 14.14
CA TRP A 514 -7.76 2.73 14.93
C TRP A 514 -8.73 3.76 14.35
N GLU A 515 -10.00 3.39 14.18
CA GLU A 515 -11.03 4.28 13.62
C GLU A 515 -11.23 5.57 14.42
N GLY A 516 -10.92 5.57 15.73
CA GLY A 516 -11.04 6.76 16.58
C GLY A 516 -10.01 7.84 16.30
N ALA A 517 -8.92 7.50 15.59
CA ALA A 517 -7.85 8.42 15.22
C ALA A 517 -7.25 8.03 13.87
N HIS A 518 -8.05 8.09 12.81
CA HIS A 518 -7.63 7.75 11.47
C HIS A 518 -8.20 8.76 10.47
N TRP A 519 -7.37 9.25 9.54
CA TRP A 519 -7.80 10.21 8.51
C TRP A 519 -8.90 9.66 7.58
N LYS A 520 -8.89 8.34 7.32
CA LYS A 520 -9.93 7.58 6.62
C LYS A 520 -10.41 6.43 7.53
N PRO A 521 -11.36 6.63 8.45
CA PRO A 521 -11.72 5.63 9.46
C PRO A 521 -12.04 4.23 8.90
N THR A 522 -12.65 4.16 7.71
CA THR A 522 -12.99 2.89 7.05
C THR A 522 -11.77 2.02 6.75
N THR A 523 -10.58 2.60 6.62
CA THR A 523 -9.34 1.88 6.29
C THR A 523 -8.56 1.40 7.52
N ALA A 524 -8.97 1.80 8.73
CA ALA A 524 -8.35 1.37 9.98
C ALA A 524 -8.45 -0.15 10.18
N LEU A 525 -7.54 -0.70 11.00
CA LEU A 525 -7.50 -2.12 11.34
C LEU A 525 -8.45 -2.46 12.50
N TRP A 526 -8.54 -1.59 13.51
CA TRP A 526 -9.44 -1.71 14.65
C TRP A 526 -10.59 -0.72 14.54
N ARG A 527 -11.80 -1.18 14.86
CA ARG A 527 -12.98 -0.31 14.93
C ARG A 527 -12.89 0.64 16.11
N LYS A 528 -13.76 1.64 16.12
CA LYS A 528 -13.80 2.66 17.18
C LYS A 528 -13.99 2.07 18.58
N ASP A 529 -14.70 0.96 18.71
CA ASP A 529 -14.90 0.20 19.96
C ASP A 529 -13.77 -0.79 20.28
N TRP A 530 -12.66 -0.72 19.56
CA TRP A 530 -11.49 -1.59 19.66
C TRP A 530 -11.71 -3.03 19.18
N SER A 531 -12.86 -3.38 18.64
CA SER A 531 -13.05 -4.68 18.00
C SER A 531 -12.19 -4.79 16.72
N GLU A 532 -11.66 -5.99 16.50
CA GLU A 532 -10.78 -6.26 15.38
C GLU A 532 -11.57 -6.44 14.09
N LYS A 533 -11.16 -5.74 13.02
CA LYS A 533 -11.57 -6.08 11.66
C LYS A 533 -10.80 -7.32 11.16
N PRO A 534 -11.24 -7.97 10.08
CA PRO A 534 -10.45 -9.04 9.44
C PRO A 534 -9.00 -8.65 9.16
N ALA A 535 -8.75 -7.39 8.77
CA ALA A 535 -7.41 -6.86 8.54
C ALA A 535 -6.52 -6.84 9.80
N ALA A 536 -7.07 -6.54 10.99
CA ALA A 536 -6.33 -6.62 12.24
C ALA A 536 -5.92 -8.06 12.58
N LYS A 537 -6.81 -9.01 12.33
CA LYS A 537 -6.53 -10.44 12.52
C LYS A 537 -5.42 -10.92 11.60
N ILE A 538 -5.42 -10.50 10.33
CA ILE A 538 -4.32 -10.78 9.39
C ILE A 538 -3.01 -10.18 9.88
N TRP A 539 -3.02 -8.92 10.34
CA TRP A 539 -1.82 -8.30 10.90
C TRP A 539 -1.25 -9.12 12.06
N ARG A 540 -2.07 -9.44 13.06
CA ARG A 540 -1.64 -10.23 14.22
C ARG A 540 -1.10 -11.60 13.81
N SER A 541 -1.84 -12.31 12.98
CA SER A 541 -1.46 -13.66 12.53
C SER A 541 -0.12 -13.67 11.78
N LEU A 542 0.11 -12.71 10.89
CA LEU A 542 1.37 -12.65 10.14
C LEU A 542 2.50 -12.04 10.97
N VAL A 543 2.30 -10.85 11.52
CA VAL A 543 3.38 -10.05 12.12
C VAL A 543 3.73 -10.51 13.53
N ASN A 544 2.70 -10.81 14.36
CA ASN A 544 2.91 -11.12 15.78
C ASN A 544 3.01 -12.63 16.08
N GLU A 545 2.62 -13.48 15.11
CA GLU A 545 2.67 -14.94 15.28
C GLU A 545 3.59 -15.59 14.25
N THR A 546 3.24 -15.58 12.95
CA THR A 546 3.98 -16.30 11.90
C THR A 546 5.41 -15.80 11.73
N TRP A 547 5.61 -14.48 11.74
CA TRP A 547 6.91 -13.84 11.56
C TRP A 547 7.58 -13.42 12.87
N ALA A 548 7.03 -13.86 14.00
CA ALA A 548 7.59 -13.69 15.33
C ALA A 548 8.09 -15.03 15.86
N THR A 549 9.41 -15.19 15.93
CA THR A 549 10.00 -16.46 16.39
C THR A 549 9.88 -16.62 17.89
N LYS A 550 9.29 -17.75 18.31
CA LYS A 550 9.32 -18.27 19.69
C LYS A 550 9.75 -19.71 19.64
N ALA A 551 10.72 -20.10 20.46
CA ALA A 551 11.22 -21.48 20.48
C ALA A 551 11.72 -21.86 21.87
N THR A 552 11.54 -23.11 22.24
CA THR A 552 12.05 -23.66 23.49
C THR A 552 12.84 -24.93 23.23
N GLY A 553 13.80 -25.22 24.08
CA GLY A 553 14.59 -26.45 23.96
C GLY A 553 15.58 -26.64 25.09
N LYS A 554 16.57 -27.48 24.85
CA LYS A 554 17.67 -27.73 25.78
C LYS A 554 19.00 -27.72 25.03
N THR A 555 20.05 -27.30 25.70
CA THR A 555 21.42 -27.39 25.17
C THR A 555 21.89 -28.85 25.07
N SER A 556 22.73 -29.10 24.05
CA SER A 556 23.41 -30.37 23.81
C SER A 556 24.51 -30.62 24.86
N ASP A 557 25.21 -31.76 24.71
CA ASP A 557 26.42 -32.09 25.51
C ASP A 557 27.56 -31.09 25.31
N GLN A 558 27.54 -30.32 24.22
CA GLN A 558 28.49 -29.24 23.97
C GLN A 558 27.99 -27.86 24.46
N GLY A 559 26.86 -27.83 25.17
CA GLY A 559 26.23 -26.59 25.62
C GLY A 559 25.57 -25.78 24.48
N GLU A 560 25.25 -26.40 23.35
CA GLU A 560 24.78 -25.74 22.15
C GLU A 560 23.27 -25.92 21.96
N TYR A 561 22.65 -24.87 21.45
CA TYR A 561 21.24 -24.87 21.00
C TYR A 561 21.13 -24.06 19.71
N GLY A 562 20.33 -24.52 18.75
CA GLY A 562 20.11 -23.83 17.48
C GLY A 562 18.68 -23.92 17.00
N VAL A 563 18.22 -22.83 16.35
CA VAL A 563 16.92 -22.76 15.69
C VAL A 563 17.01 -21.80 14.50
N THR A 564 16.28 -22.08 13.42
CA THR A 564 16.10 -21.11 12.33
C THR A 564 15.06 -20.08 12.76
N ALA A 565 15.42 -18.79 12.69
CA ALA A 565 14.64 -17.71 13.27
C ALA A 565 14.58 -16.49 12.34
N HIS A 566 13.51 -15.70 12.41
CA HIS A 566 13.46 -14.42 11.72
C HIS A 566 14.50 -13.46 12.26
N GLN A 567 15.16 -12.70 11.40
CA GLN A 567 16.15 -11.71 11.83
C GLN A 567 15.51 -10.65 12.73
N GLY A 568 16.24 -10.21 13.76
CA GLY A 568 15.72 -9.23 14.71
C GLY A 568 16.37 -9.31 16.09
N PHE A 569 15.70 -8.75 17.06
CA PHE A 569 16.15 -8.68 18.45
C PHE A 569 15.46 -9.74 19.29
N TYR A 570 16.26 -10.49 20.06
CA TYR A 570 15.81 -11.63 20.85
C TYR A 570 16.15 -11.46 22.32
N GLU A 571 15.25 -11.95 23.16
CA GLU A 571 15.50 -12.29 24.54
C GLU A 571 15.67 -13.81 24.64
N ILE A 572 16.78 -14.21 25.25
CA ILE A 572 17.12 -15.61 25.48
C ILE A 572 17.13 -15.85 26.97
N SER A 573 16.18 -16.62 27.49
CA SER A 573 16.16 -17.06 28.88
C SER A 573 16.79 -18.45 29.00
N VAL A 574 17.74 -18.58 29.91
CA VAL A 574 18.49 -19.82 30.15
C VAL A 574 18.25 -20.24 31.60
N GLU A 575 17.62 -21.39 31.82
CA GLU A 575 17.47 -22.03 33.13
C GLU A 575 18.50 -23.16 33.28
N TYR A 576 19.41 -23.02 34.24
CA TYR A 576 20.44 -24.01 34.54
C TYR A 576 20.76 -24.05 36.04
N ALA A 577 20.88 -25.25 36.60
CA ALA A 577 21.17 -25.46 38.04
C ALA A 577 20.23 -24.68 38.97
N GLY A 578 18.92 -24.61 38.62
CA GLY A 578 17.89 -23.92 39.41
C GLY A 578 17.90 -22.38 39.31
N LYS A 579 18.74 -21.78 38.47
CA LYS A 579 18.80 -20.33 38.22
C LYS A 579 18.40 -20.01 36.79
N THR A 580 17.70 -18.88 36.62
CA THR A 580 17.35 -18.34 35.29
C THR A 580 18.13 -17.06 35.04
N GLN A 581 18.75 -16.95 33.86
CA GLN A 581 19.44 -15.74 33.40
C GLN A 581 18.95 -15.39 31.99
N THR A 582 18.86 -14.09 31.70
CA THR A 582 18.35 -13.58 30.43
C THR A 582 19.44 -12.82 29.70
N PHE A 583 19.55 -13.04 28.39
CA PHE A 583 20.50 -12.42 27.48
C PHE A 583 19.77 -11.82 26.28
N LEU A 584 20.40 -10.84 25.63
CA LEU A 584 19.92 -10.24 24.40
C LEU A 584 20.77 -10.71 23.21
N ALA A 585 20.12 -11.02 22.10
CA ALA A 585 20.75 -11.47 20.86
C ALA A 585 20.22 -10.70 19.65
N PRO A 586 21.02 -9.83 19.01
CA PRO A 586 20.66 -9.20 17.74
C PRO A 586 20.99 -10.16 16.58
N LEU A 587 19.99 -10.87 16.07
CA LEU A 587 20.16 -11.83 14.98
C LEU A 587 20.11 -11.14 13.63
N THR A 588 21.16 -11.32 12.84
CA THR A 588 21.28 -10.94 11.43
C THR A 588 21.68 -12.15 10.59
N LYS A 589 21.64 -12.00 9.26
CA LYS A 589 22.10 -13.05 8.33
C LYS A 589 23.55 -13.48 8.57
N SER A 590 24.38 -12.56 9.02
CA SER A 590 25.83 -12.76 9.25
C SER A 590 26.20 -12.95 10.72
N SER A 591 25.23 -13.16 11.62
CA SER A 591 25.53 -13.35 13.03
C SER A 591 26.36 -14.61 13.27
N ALA A 592 27.47 -14.47 14.00
CA ALA A 592 28.20 -15.59 14.58
C ALA A 592 27.38 -16.22 15.73
N PRO A 593 27.70 -17.46 16.16
CA PRO A 593 27.07 -18.04 17.33
C PRO A 593 27.23 -17.15 18.57
N PHE A 594 26.13 -16.95 19.30
CA PHE A 594 26.11 -16.19 20.55
C PHE A 594 26.64 -17.06 21.70
N ILE A 595 27.68 -16.61 22.38
CA ILE A 595 28.30 -17.34 23.50
C ILE A 595 27.98 -16.61 24.80
N TYR A 596 27.24 -17.28 25.69
CA TYR A 596 26.88 -16.74 26.99
C TYR A 596 27.51 -17.55 28.12
N THR A 597 28.11 -16.87 29.10
CA THR A 597 28.62 -17.50 30.32
C THR A 597 27.68 -17.13 31.46
N LEU A 598 27.13 -18.17 32.09
CA LEU A 598 26.24 -18.02 33.24
C LEU A 598 27.01 -17.52 34.46
N LYS A 599 26.39 -16.58 35.19
CA LYS A 599 26.95 -16.13 36.47
C LYS A 599 26.69 -17.17 37.54
N PRO A 600 27.53 -17.25 38.60
CA PRO A 600 27.37 -18.17 39.71
C PRO A 600 26.03 -18.11 40.43
#